data_8317ae20624615939e7787d2c163e02a
#
_entry.id   8317ae20624615939e7787d2c163e02a
#
_cell.length_a   1.000
_cell.length_b   1.000
_cell.length_c   1.000
_cell.angle_alpha   90.00
_cell.angle_beta   90.00
_cell.angle_gamma   90.00
#
_symmetry.space_group_name_H-M   'P 1'
#
loop_
_entity.id
_entity.type
_entity.pdbx_description
1 polymer ?
#
loop_
_entity_poly.entity_id
_entity_poly.type
_entity_poly.pdbx_seq_one_letter_code
_entity_poly.pdbx_strand_id
1 'polypeptide(L)'
;MKARSARAGRLAVLHLLSWLALGCPSPGRTSTAAGLADGPTRWLMLPEELRQVQRMRTNREAVDWLETFWRRRDPDPDLPGNDTARTFYQRVEAADRLYSEAGIRGSLTARGRVLILLGPPPVLRYGQKRVPAWEPGRPGDRPDIQTRDVVLESWVYAVEDCPRTLRERIAQEEPDLKEMVLVFLVEPRRTELLEGEKYLELAVRASVLDPGS
;
A
#
# COMPACT_ATOMS: atom_id res chain seq x y z
N MET A 1 -28.59 68.33 -4.48
CA MET A 1 -29.20 67.60 -5.64
C MET A 1 -28.55 66.24 -5.83
N LYS A 2 -29.45 65.24 -5.75
CA LYS A 2 -29.34 63.85 -6.30
C LYS A 2 -28.07 62.99 -6.02
N ALA A 3 -28.30 62.09 -5.08
CA ALA A 3 -27.63 60.80 -4.93
C ALA A 3 -27.65 59.96 -6.20
N ARG A 4 -26.60 59.23 -6.47
CA ARG A 4 -26.64 57.95 -7.23
C ARG A 4 -25.79 56.91 -6.54
N SER A 5 -26.53 56.00 -5.95
CA SER A 5 -26.12 54.68 -5.50
C SER A 5 -25.47 53.91 -6.65
N ALA A 6 -24.30 53.31 -6.40
CA ALA A 6 -23.70 52.28 -7.25
C ALA A 6 -23.68 50.97 -6.48
N ARG A 7 -24.56 50.05 -6.86
CA ARG A 7 -24.47 48.62 -6.56
C ARG A 7 -23.29 48.06 -7.32
N ALA A 8 -22.29 47.59 -6.64
CA ALA A 8 -21.26 46.73 -7.22
C ALA A 8 -20.84 45.71 -6.18
N GLY A 9 -20.90 44.44 -6.50
CA GLY A 9 -20.12 43.43 -5.82
C GLY A 9 -20.86 42.26 -5.19
N ARG A 10 -21.65 41.51 -5.95
CA ARG A 10 -22.05 40.13 -5.59
C ARG A 10 -21.83 39.19 -6.77
N LEU A 11 -20.60 38.99 -7.19
CA LEU A 11 -20.25 38.04 -8.28
C LEU A 11 -18.84 37.44 -8.17
N ALA A 12 -18.28 37.27 -6.97
CA ALA A 12 -16.93 36.75 -6.81
C ALA A 12 -16.81 35.54 -5.88
N VAL A 13 -17.93 34.86 -5.54
CA VAL A 13 -17.86 33.70 -4.61
C VAL A 13 -18.20 32.37 -5.27
N LEU A 14 -18.55 32.35 -6.56
CA LEU A 14 -19.05 31.13 -7.24
C LEU A 14 -18.00 30.35 -8.05
N HIS A 15 -16.73 30.77 -8.07
CA HIS A 15 -15.69 30.05 -8.84
C HIS A 15 -14.63 29.31 -8.01
N LEU A 16 -14.71 29.30 -6.68
CA LEU A 16 -13.75 28.61 -5.82
C LEU A 16 -14.18 27.19 -5.41
N LEU A 17 -15.40 26.78 -5.76
CA LEU A 17 -15.91 25.43 -5.44
C LEU A 17 -15.71 24.37 -6.54
N SER A 18 -15.20 24.76 -7.73
CA SER A 18 -15.02 23.82 -8.85
C SER A 18 -13.66 23.12 -8.89
N TRP A 19 -12.70 23.46 -8.03
CA TRP A 19 -11.36 22.87 -8.05
C TRP A 19 -11.13 21.78 -7.01
N LEU A 20 -12.11 21.53 -6.13
CA LEU A 20 -12.04 20.45 -5.14
C LEU A 20 -12.60 19.09 -5.63
N ALA A 21 -13.18 19.07 -6.85
CA ALA A 21 -13.80 17.85 -7.39
C ALA A 21 -12.91 17.01 -8.32
N LEU A 22 -11.65 17.41 -8.56
CA LEU A 22 -10.78 16.78 -9.55
C LEU A 22 -9.66 15.90 -8.96
N GLY A 23 -9.69 15.59 -7.68
CA GLY A 23 -8.64 14.79 -7.01
C GLY A 23 -9.09 13.50 -6.36
N CYS A 24 -10.39 13.20 -6.28
CA CYS A 24 -10.84 11.90 -5.79
C CYS A 24 -10.95 10.92 -6.95
N PRO A 25 -10.19 9.80 -6.96
CA PRO A 25 -10.47 8.73 -7.91
C PRO A 25 -11.91 8.29 -7.71
N SER A 26 -12.69 8.27 -8.79
CA SER A 26 -14.10 7.89 -8.78
C SER A 26 -14.31 6.59 -8.00
N PRO A 27 -15.17 6.55 -6.99
CA PRO A 27 -15.36 5.37 -6.14
C PRO A 27 -16.03 4.18 -6.87
N GLY A 28 -16.27 4.30 -8.16
CA GLY A 28 -17.10 3.35 -8.93
C GLY A 28 -16.50 1.95 -9.17
N ARG A 29 -15.22 1.70 -8.86
CA ARG A 29 -14.61 0.36 -9.06
C ARG A 29 -14.06 -0.29 -7.79
N THR A 30 -13.84 0.47 -6.73
CA THR A 30 -13.31 -0.04 -5.45
C THR A 30 -14.38 -0.31 -4.40
N SER A 31 -15.64 0.00 -4.69
CA SER A 31 -16.76 -0.09 -3.75
C SER A 31 -17.47 -1.46 -3.73
N THR A 32 -17.04 -2.43 -4.51
CA THR A 32 -17.54 -3.80 -4.37
C THR A 32 -16.68 -4.58 -3.39
N ALA A 33 -17.28 -5.47 -2.61
CA ALA A 33 -16.56 -6.35 -1.69
C ALA A 33 -15.44 -7.14 -2.39
N ALA A 34 -15.66 -7.61 -3.62
CA ALA A 34 -14.62 -8.23 -4.44
C ALA A 34 -13.47 -7.26 -4.75
N GLY A 35 -13.76 -6.01 -5.13
CA GLY A 35 -12.73 -5.01 -5.39
C GLY A 35 -11.90 -4.66 -4.15
N LEU A 36 -12.48 -4.72 -2.96
CA LEU A 36 -11.75 -4.54 -1.70
C LEU A 36 -10.87 -5.74 -1.36
N ALA A 37 -11.40 -6.96 -1.51
CA ALA A 37 -10.68 -8.19 -1.20
C ALA A 37 -9.53 -8.49 -2.18
N ASP A 38 -9.68 -8.13 -3.45
CA ASP A 38 -8.72 -8.42 -4.51
C ASP A 38 -7.83 -7.20 -4.85
N GLY A 39 -8.24 -6.00 -4.42
CA GLY A 39 -7.53 -4.75 -4.64
C GLY A 39 -6.42 -4.49 -3.61
N PRO A 40 -5.69 -3.38 -3.77
CA PRO A 40 -4.55 -3.05 -2.90
C PRO A 40 -4.94 -2.79 -1.43
N THR A 41 -6.20 -2.47 -1.13
CA THR A 41 -6.69 -2.26 0.23
C THR A 41 -6.49 -3.50 1.11
N ARG A 42 -6.50 -4.70 0.50
CA ARG A 42 -6.24 -5.96 1.20
C ARG A 42 -4.91 -5.98 1.96
N TRP A 43 -3.92 -5.22 1.49
CA TRP A 43 -2.59 -5.19 2.12
C TRP A 43 -2.59 -4.53 3.50
N LEU A 44 -3.56 -3.65 3.79
CA LEU A 44 -3.76 -3.03 5.09
C LEU A 44 -4.75 -3.77 5.98
N MET A 45 -5.42 -4.80 5.46
CA MET A 45 -6.44 -5.53 6.23
C MET A 45 -5.79 -6.51 7.21
N LEU A 46 -6.30 -6.52 8.43
CA LEU A 46 -6.10 -7.62 9.34
C LEU A 46 -6.81 -8.89 8.81
N PRO A 47 -6.36 -10.09 9.19
CA PRO A 47 -6.99 -11.33 8.72
C PRO A 47 -8.51 -11.39 8.96
N GLU A 48 -9.00 -10.87 10.08
CA GLU A 48 -10.43 -10.79 10.39
C GLU A 48 -11.17 -9.77 9.52
N GLU A 49 -10.54 -8.65 9.19
CA GLU A 49 -11.09 -7.63 8.29
C GLU A 49 -11.25 -8.19 6.87
N LEU A 50 -10.24 -8.92 6.38
CA LEU A 50 -10.33 -9.60 5.07
C LEU A 50 -11.47 -10.63 5.06
N ARG A 51 -11.60 -11.43 6.13
CA ARG A 51 -12.72 -12.39 6.26
C ARG A 51 -14.08 -11.70 6.28
N GLN A 52 -14.20 -10.52 6.87
CA GLN A 52 -15.44 -9.73 6.86
C GLN A 52 -15.79 -9.29 5.43
N VAL A 53 -14.83 -8.69 4.72
CA VAL A 53 -15.02 -8.23 3.34
C VAL A 53 -15.42 -9.37 2.40
N GLN A 54 -14.81 -10.53 2.53
CA GLN A 54 -15.12 -11.72 1.72
C GLN A 54 -16.56 -12.25 1.93
N ARG A 55 -17.20 -11.94 3.05
CA ARG A 55 -18.58 -12.35 3.36
C ARG A 55 -19.63 -11.34 2.93
N MET A 56 -19.24 -10.12 2.58
CA MET A 56 -20.17 -9.08 2.18
C MET A 56 -20.85 -9.42 0.86
N ARG A 57 -22.12 -9.08 0.76
CA ARG A 57 -22.96 -9.40 -0.40
C ARG A 57 -23.46 -8.18 -1.14
N THR A 58 -23.34 -6.99 -0.53
CA THR A 58 -23.85 -5.76 -1.11
C THR A 58 -22.76 -4.68 -1.16
N ASN A 59 -22.86 -3.78 -2.14
CA ASN A 59 -21.98 -2.63 -2.24
C ASN A 59 -22.16 -1.68 -1.04
N ARG A 60 -23.34 -1.61 -0.47
CA ARG A 60 -23.62 -0.78 0.71
C ARG A 60 -22.83 -1.26 1.91
N GLU A 61 -22.86 -2.56 2.21
CA GLU A 61 -22.03 -3.14 3.28
C GLU A 61 -20.55 -2.82 3.08
N ALA A 62 -20.06 -2.88 1.83
CA ALA A 62 -18.67 -2.60 1.52
C ALA A 62 -18.30 -1.11 1.74
N VAL A 63 -19.21 -0.18 1.41
CA VAL A 63 -19.00 1.26 1.63
C VAL A 63 -19.01 1.58 3.12
N ASP A 64 -20.02 1.13 3.86
CA ASP A 64 -20.15 1.36 5.31
C ASP A 64 -18.94 0.77 6.07
N TRP A 65 -18.48 -0.39 5.61
CA TRP A 65 -17.27 -1.02 6.15
C TRP A 65 -16.02 -0.20 5.85
N LEU A 66 -15.87 0.30 4.62
CA LEU A 66 -14.70 1.07 4.20
C LEU A 66 -14.57 2.39 4.98
N GLU A 67 -15.69 3.04 5.28
CA GLU A 67 -15.71 4.22 6.17
C GLU A 67 -15.18 3.86 7.57
N THR A 68 -15.66 2.76 8.12
CA THR A 68 -15.21 2.29 9.45
C THR A 68 -13.74 1.85 9.41
N PHE A 69 -13.30 1.20 8.34
CA PHE A 69 -11.92 0.80 8.13
C PHE A 69 -10.95 1.99 8.16
N TRP A 70 -11.27 3.06 7.45
CA TRP A 70 -10.44 4.26 7.44
C TRP A 70 -10.51 5.04 8.75
N ARG A 71 -11.68 5.12 9.38
CA ARG A 71 -11.84 5.77 10.69
C ARG A 71 -10.94 5.14 11.78
N ARG A 72 -10.81 3.83 11.78
CA ARG A 72 -9.91 3.11 12.72
C ARG A 72 -8.42 3.37 12.45
N ARG A 73 -8.08 3.95 11.32
CA ARG A 73 -6.72 4.27 10.88
C ARG A 73 -6.48 5.77 10.74
N ASP A 74 -7.38 6.56 11.26
CA ASP A 74 -7.29 8.01 11.24
C ASP A 74 -6.55 8.49 12.48
N PRO A 75 -5.35 9.09 12.32
CA PRO A 75 -4.59 9.57 13.48
C PRO A 75 -5.17 10.85 14.09
N ASP A 76 -6.04 11.56 13.36
CA ASP A 76 -6.63 12.81 13.83
C ASP A 76 -8.08 12.95 13.31
N PRO A 77 -9.03 12.23 13.95
CA PRO A 77 -10.41 12.20 13.50
C PRO A 77 -11.15 13.53 13.66
N ASP A 78 -10.58 14.51 14.37
CA ASP A 78 -11.16 15.84 14.55
C ASP A 78 -10.83 16.79 13.37
N LEU A 79 -9.83 16.44 12.56
CA LEU A 79 -9.49 17.19 11.36
C LEU A 79 -10.24 16.68 10.12
N PRO A 80 -10.56 17.54 9.17
CA PRO A 80 -11.21 17.13 7.93
C PRO A 80 -10.23 16.32 7.06
N GLY A 81 -10.67 15.14 6.65
CA GLY A 81 -9.89 14.22 5.82
C GLY A 81 -9.22 13.13 6.66
N ASN A 82 -8.59 12.18 5.99
CA ASN A 82 -7.85 11.09 6.60
C ASN A 82 -6.50 10.97 5.93
N ASP A 83 -5.44 11.36 6.63
CA ASP A 83 -4.08 11.41 6.10
C ASP A 83 -3.54 10.02 5.79
N THR A 84 -3.92 9.02 6.55
CA THR A 84 -3.55 7.63 6.29
C THR A 84 -4.16 7.13 4.99
N ALA A 85 -5.46 7.40 4.77
CA ALA A 85 -6.12 7.04 3.52
C ALA A 85 -5.51 7.77 2.32
N ARG A 86 -5.24 9.06 2.45
CA ARG A 86 -4.59 9.86 1.40
C ARG A 86 -3.21 9.31 1.03
N THR A 87 -2.37 9.07 2.03
CA THR A 87 -1.03 8.49 1.83
C THR A 87 -1.11 7.12 1.17
N PHE A 88 -2.04 6.28 1.61
CA PHE A 88 -2.28 4.98 1.01
C PHE A 88 -2.58 5.08 -0.49
N TYR A 89 -3.53 5.92 -0.90
CA TYR A 89 -3.89 6.06 -2.31
C TYR A 89 -2.77 6.66 -3.16
N GLN A 90 -2.01 7.61 -2.62
CA GLN A 90 -0.82 8.14 -3.29
C GLN A 90 0.25 7.04 -3.53
N ARG A 91 0.45 6.17 -2.55
CA ARG A 91 1.38 5.04 -2.66
C ARG A 91 0.87 3.96 -3.63
N VAL A 92 -0.44 3.72 -3.69
CA VAL A 92 -1.07 2.84 -4.69
C VAL A 92 -0.80 3.35 -6.10
N GLU A 93 -1.02 4.64 -6.36
CA GLU A 93 -0.69 5.26 -7.65
C GLU A 93 0.80 5.15 -7.99
N ALA A 94 1.67 5.44 -7.04
CA ALA A 94 3.10 5.32 -7.23
C ALA A 94 3.51 3.87 -7.52
N ALA A 95 2.95 2.89 -6.81
CA ALA A 95 3.19 1.47 -7.05
C ALA A 95 2.76 1.05 -8.45
N ASP A 96 1.56 1.44 -8.90
CA ASP A 96 1.04 1.13 -10.22
C ASP A 96 1.92 1.71 -11.35
N ARG A 97 2.51 2.88 -11.10
CA ARG A 97 3.42 3.52 -12.06
C ARG A 97 4.81 2.86 -12.09
N LEU A 98 5.35 2.46 -10.94
CA LEU A 98 6.75 2.05 -10.80
C LEU A 98 6.97 0.53 -10.89
N TYR A 99 6.00 -0.27 -10.48
CA TYR A 99 6.19 -1.70 -10.20
C TYR A 99 5.20 -2.62 -10.92
N SER A 100 4.56 -2.17 -12.00
CA SER A 100 3.73 -3.05 -12.84
C SER A 100 4.58 -4.11 -13.53
N GLU A 101 4.15 -5.36 -13.49
CA GLU A 101 4.89 -6.52 -13.98
C GLU A 101 3.97 -7.44 -14.79
N ALA A 102 4.37 -7.81 -16.02
CA ALA A 102 3.70 -8.83 -16.83
C ALA A 102 2.15 -8.76 -16.84
N GLY A 103 1.58 -7.56 -16.90
CA GLY A 103 0.13 -7.33 -16.88
C GLY A 103 -0.50 -7.28 -15.49
N ILE A 104 0.30 -7.43 -14.42
CA ILE A 104 -0.14 -7.23 -13.04
C ILE A 104 0.07 -5.76 -12.66
N ARG A 105 -0.96 -5.13 -12.09
CA ARG A 105 -0.86 -3.78 -11.57
C ARG A 105 0.21 -3.70 -10.49
N GLY A 106 1.02 -2.66 -10.52
CA GLY A 106 2.13 -2.48 -9.58
C GLY A 106 1.71 -2.54 -8.12
N SER A 107 0.54 -2.00 -7.77
CA SER A 107 -0.03 -2.06 -6.42
C SER A 107 -0.38 -3.48 -5.94
N LEU A 108 -0.38 -4.47 -6.84
CA LEU A 108 -0.65 -5.88 -6.52
C LEU A 108 0.63 -6.75 -6.57
N THR A 109 1.78 -6.17 -6.90
CA THR A 109 3.08 -6.86 -6.90
C THR A 109 3.70 -6.86 -5.50
N ALA A 110 4.74 -7.68 -5.30
CA ALA A 110 5.47 -7.73 -4.04
C ALA A 110 6.09 -6.36 -3.67
N ARG A 111 6.76 -5.69 -4.64
CA ARG A 111 7.34 -4.36 -4.41
C ARG A 111 6.29 -3.30 -4.15
N GLY A 112 5.17 -3.35 -4.89
CA GLY A 112 4.05 -2.43 -4.66
C GLY A 112 3.44 -2.58 -3.28
N ARG A 113 3.27 -3.79 -2.80
CA ARG A 113 2.81 -4.06 -1.42
C ARG A 113 3.72 -3.41 -0.39
N VAL A 114 5.03 -3.59 -0.52
CA VAL A 114 6.00 -2.98 0.41
C VAL A 114 5.96 -1.46 0.33
N LEU A 115 5.93 -0.88 -0.88
CA LEU A 115 5.79 0.56 -1.05
C LEU A 115 4.52 1.11 -0.38
N ILE A 116 3.39 0.40 -0.52
CA ILE A 116 2.12 0.81 0.08
C ILE A 116 2.21 0.81 1.61
N LEU A 117 2.78 -0.23 2.20
CA LEU A 117 2.82 -0.40 3.65
C LEU A 117 3.91 0.44 4.33
N LEU A 118 5.13 0.43 3.79
CA LEU A 118 6.28 1.06 4.43
C LEU A 118 6.71 2.39 3.77
N GLY A 119 6.25 2.66 2.55
CA GLY A 119 6.72 3.81 1.77
C GLY A 119 7.94 3.49 0.92
N PRO A 120 8.50 4.51 0.23
CA PRO A 120 9.68 4.33 -0.59
C PRO A 120 10.89 3.94 0.28
N PRO A 121 11.71 2.97 -0.16
CA PRO A 121 12.88 2.56 0.61
C PRO A 121 13.91 3.69 0.64
N PRO A 122 14.42 4.06 1.83
CA PRO A 122 15.48 5.05 1.94
C PRO A 122 16.82 4.52 1.42
N VAL A 123 17.03 3.20 1.48
CA VAL A 123 18.25 2.54 0.97
C VAL A 123 17.90 1.32 0.14
N LEU A 124 18.49 1.26 -1.06
CA LEU A 124 18.42 0.13 -1.98
C LEU A 124 19.81 -0.53 -2.06
N ARG A 125 19.85 -1.85 -1.92
CA ARG A 125 21.07 -2.67 -2.12
C ARG A 125 20.76 -3.73 -3.17
N TYR A 126 21.72 -3.98 -4.06
CA TYR A 126 21.62 -5.01 -5.09
C TYR A 126 22.66 -6.08 -4.86
N GLY A 127 22.27 -7.32 -5.07
CA GLY A 127 23.13 -8.48 -4.99
C GLY A 127 22.83 -9.46 -6.12
N GLN A 128 23.71 -10.44 -6.27
CA GLN A 128 23.49 -11.56 -7.19
C GLN A 128 23.59 -12.87 -6.41
N LYS A 129 22.73 -13.81 -6.75
CA LYS A 129 22.74 -15.16 -6.18
C LYS A 129 22.64 -16.17 -7.30
N ARG A 130 23.47 -17.20 -7.24
CA ARG A 130 23.37 -18.34 -8.13
C ARG A 130 22.35 -19.33 -7.59
N VAL A 131 21.33 -19.61 -8.39
CA VAL A 131 20.26 -20.55 -8.04
C VAL A 131 20.23 -21.70 -9.04
N PRO A 132 19.83 -22.93 -8.62
CA PRO A 132 19.58 -24.01 -9.55
C PRO A 132 18.45 -23.61 -10.52
N ALA A 133 18.67 -23.81 -11.81
CA ALA A 133 17.65 -23.70 -12.84
C ALA A 133 17.31 -25.13 -13.29
N TRP A 134 16.07 -25.51 -13.13
CA TRP A 134 15.59 -26.78 -13.67
C TRP A 134 15.12 -26.56 -15.10
N GLU A 135 15.76 -27.17 -16.06
CA GLU A 135 15.23 -27.28 -17.42
C GLU A 135 14.61 -28.66 -17.61
N PRO A 136 13.35 -28.72 -18.05
CA PRO A 136 12.72 -30.00 -18.38
C PRO A 136 13.49 -30.64 -19.54
N GLY A 137 14.28 -31.67 -19.23
CA GLY A 137 14.91 -32.50 -20.25
C GLY A 137 13.90 -33.23 -21.12
N ARG A 138 14.33 -33.76 -22.25
CA ARG A 138 13.51 -34.66 -23.06
C ARG A 138 13.17 -35.92 -22.24
N PRO A 139 12.02 -36.58 -22.50
CA PRO A 139 11.69 -37.82 -21.83
C PRO A 139 12.83 -38.84 -21.96
N GLY A 140 13.45 -39.24 -20.84
CA GLY A 140 14.58 -40.14 -20.78
C GLY A 140 15.93 -39.52 -20.47
N ASP A 141 16.08 -38.21 -20.53
CA ASP A 141 17.30 -37.51 -20.16
C ASP A 141 17.39 -37.34 -18.63
N ARG A 142 18.61 -37.44 -18.08
CA ARG A 142 18.83 -37.02 -16.70
C ARG A 142 18.62 -35.50 -16.62
N PRO A 143 17.92 -35.00 -15.60
CA PRO A 143 17.75 -33.55 -15.43
C PRO A 143 19.15 -32.92 -15.30
N ASP A 144 19.48 -32.06 -16.25
CA ASP A 144 20.71 -31.26 -16.16
C ASP A 144 20.37 -30.06 -15.23
N ILE A 145 21.02 -30.04 -14.05
CA ILE A 145 20.88 -28.94 -13.10
C ILE A 145 21.80 -27.81 -13.55
N GLN A 146 21.32 -27.00 -14.44
CA GLN A 146 21.99 -25.74 -14.77
C GLN A 146 21.82 -24.76 -13.61
N THR A 147 22.76 -23.84 -13.46
CA THR A 147 22.67 -22.75 -12.50
C THR A 147 22.47 -21.44 -13.26
N ARG A 148 21.62 -20.56 -12.76
CA ARG A 148 21.46 -19.21 -13.28
C ARG A 148 21.74 -18.18 -12.20
N ASP A 149 22.28 -17.04 -12.60
CA ASP A 149 22.42 -15.89 -11.72
C ASP A 149 21.10 -15.12 -11.68
N VAL A 150 20.66 -14.81 -10.48
CA VAL A 150 19.46 -14.00 -10.21
C VAL A 150 19.85 -12.72 -9.48
N VAL A 151 19.09 -11.68 -9.70
CA VAL A 151 19.28 -10.40 -9.02
C VAL A 151 18.46 -10.41 -7.72
N LEU A 152 19.13 -10.05 -6.64
CA LEU A 152 18.48 -9.74 -5.36
C LEU A 152 18.45 -8.22 -5.18
N GLU A 153 17.29 -7.71 -4.85
CA GLU A 153 17.10 -6.32 -4.48
C GLU A 153 16.67 -6.27 -3.01
N SER A 154 17.39 -5.51 -2.20
CA SER A 154 17.08 -5.37 -0.77
C SER A 154 16.67 -3.95 -0.47
N TRP A 155 15.51 -3.80 0.16
CA TRP A 155 14.98 -2.54 0.66
C TRP A 155 15.25 -2.47 2.16
N VAL A 156 15.95 -1.41 2.57
CA VAL A 156 16.41 -1.26 3.95
C VAL A 156 15.77 -0.03 4.56
N TYR A 157 15.13 -0.21 5.70
CA TYR A 157 14.46 0.84 6.48
C TYR A 157 15.08 0.86 7.87
N ALA A 158 15.61 2.01 8.29
CA ALA A 158 16.03 2.19 9.68
C ALA A 158 14.80 2.20 10.59
N VAL A 159 14.85 1.46 11.68
CA VAL A 159 13.72 1.37 12.62
C VAL A 159 13.41 2.73 13.25
N GLU A 160 14.43 3.55 13.50
CA GLU A 160 14.29 4.89 14.06
C GLU A 160 13.48 5.86 13.19
N ASP A 161 13.49 5.65 11.85
CA ASP A 161 12.75 6.47 10.88
C ASP A 161 11.30 6.01 10.67
N CYS A 162 10.91 4.86 11.25
CA CYS A 162 9.57 4.34 11.15
C CYS A 162 8.56 5.12 11.99
N PRO A 163 7.27 5.11 11.63
CA PRO A 163 6.21 5.65 12.48
C PRO A 163 6.27 5.08 13.90
N ARG A 164 5.92 5.89 14.89
CA ARG A 164 6.00 5.53 16.31
C ARG A 164 5.32 4.20 16.62
N THR A 165 4.10 4.01 16.15
CA THR A 165 3.31 2.79 16.37
C THR A 165 4.01 1.54 15.82
N LEU A 166 4.68 1.64 14.68
CA LEU A 166 5.46 0.54 14.11
C LEU A 166 6.72 0.28 14.92
N ARG A 167 7.45 1.32 15.34
CA ARG A 167 8.64 1.18 16.20
C ARG A 167 8.32 0.48 17.52
N GLU A 168 7.22 0.86 18.16
CA GLU A 168 6.77 0.26 19.42
C GLU A 168 6.46 -1.23 19.25
N ARG A 169 5.83 -1.62 18.16
CA ARG A 169 5.58 -3.04 17.85
C ARG A 169 6.85 -3.83 17.55
N ILE A 170 7.77 -3.23 16.78
CA ILE A 170 9.09 -3.84 16.52
C ILE A 170 9.83 -4.04 17.84
N ALA A 171 9.88 -3.04 18.71
CA ALA A 171 10.57 -3.11 19.98
C ALA A 171 10.01 -4.20 20.93
N GLN A 172 8.72 -4.54 20.79
CA GLN A 172 8.10 -5.65 21.54
C GLN A 172 8.55 -7.03 21.05
N GLU A 173 8.75 -7.19 19.75
CA GLU A 173 9.11 -8.49 19.15
C GLU A 173 10.63 -8.65 18.95
N GLU A 174 11.32 -7.56 18.58
CA GLU A 174 12.76 -7.52 18.28
C GLU A 174 13.40 -6.25 18.83
N PRO A 175 13.65 -6.15 20.14
CA PRO A 175 14.10 -4.90 20.79
C PRO A 175 15.46 -4.38 20.30
N ASP A 176 16.31 -5.24 19.76
CA ASP A 176 17.64 -4.88 19.29
C ASP A 176 17.70 -4.61 17.78
N LEU A 177 16.58 -4.75 17.07
CA LEU A 177 16.52 -4.51 15.63
C LEU A 177 16.80 -3.05 15.30
N LYS A 178 17.78 -2.79 14.43
CA LYS A 178 18.11 -1.44 13.94
C LYS A 178 17.60 -1.17 12.53
N GLU A 179 17.58 -2.19 11.69
CA GLU A 179 17.16 -2.08 10.29
C GLU A 179 16.19 -3.21 9.95
N MET A 180 15.09 -2.89 9.29
CA MET A 180 14.25 -3.86 8.59
C MET A 180 14.81 -4.03 7.18
N VAL A 181 15.13 -5.27 6.82
CA VAL A 181 15.60 -5.60 5.48
C VAL A 181 14.56 -6.49 4.80
N LEU A 182 14.07 -6.03 3.65
CA LEU A 182 13.16 -6.79 2.80
C LEU A 182 13.91 -7.18 1.53
N VAL A 183 14.02 -8.48 1.26
CA VAL A 183 14.78 -9.01 0.13
C VAL A 183 13.84 -9.53 -0.94
N PHE A 184 14.05 -9.05 -2.16
CA PHE A 184 13.30 -9.47 -3.34
C PHE A 184 14.18 -10.28 -4.29
N LEU A 185 13.62 -11.33 -4.84
CA LEU A 185 14.12 -12.00 -6.03
C LEU A 185 13.53 -11.29 -7.25
N VAL A 186 14.38 -10.68 -8.07
CA VAL A 186 13.95 -9.96 -9.28
C VAL A 186 14.15 -10.85 -10.49
N GLU A 187 13.06 -11.23 -11.12
CA GLU A 187 13.02 -11.96 -12.37
C GLU A 187 12.38 -11.14 -13.49
N PRO A 188 12.60 -11.44 -14.78
CA PRO A 188 12.12 -10.62 -15.90
C PRO A 188 10.60 -10.41 -15.94
N ARG A 189 9.83 -11.30 -15.36
CA ARG A 189 8.35 -11.26 -15.39
C ARG A 189 7.69 -11.13 -14.03
N ARG A 190 8.45 -11.32 -12.95
CA ARG A 190 7.91 -11.35 -11.60
C ARG A 190 8.99 -11.01 -10.58
N THR A 191 8.60 -10.27 -9.58
CA THR A 191 9.40 -10.04 -8.38
C THR A 191 8.73 -10.70 -7.20
N GLU A 192 9.48 -11.48 -6.44
CA GLU A 192 9.00 -12.16 -5.23
C GLU A 192 9.68 -11.59 -4.00
N LEU A 193 8.94 -11.43 -2.92
CA LEU A 193 9.49 -11.15 -1.61
C LEU A 193 10.00 -12.45 -0.99
N LEU A 194 11.31 -12.55 -0.74
CA LEU A 194 11.94 -13.70 -0.11
C LEU A 194 12.02 -13.58 1.40
N GLU A 195 12.32 -12.38 1.89
CA GLU A 195 12.55 -12.09 3.30
C GLU A 195 11.86 -10.79 3.71
N GLY A 196 11.47 -10.69 4.99
CA GLY A 196 10.90 -9.47 5.57
C GLY A 196 9.37 -9.46 5.68
N GLU A 197 8.66 -10.57 5.37
CA GLU A 197 7.19 -10.66 5.47
C GLU A 197 6.69 -10.25 6.86
N LYS A 198 7.38 -10.63 7.93
CA LYS A 198 7.04 -10.28 9.31
C LYS A 198 6.92 -8.76 9.53
N TYR A 199 7.76 -7.97 8.88
CA TYR A 199 7.72 -6.51 9.02
C TYR A 199 6.47 -5.90 8.37
N LEU A 200 5.98 -6.52 7.30
CA LEU A 200 4.72 -6.12 6.67
C LEU A 200 3.52 -6.43 7.58
N GLU A 201 3.53 -7.58 8.25
CA GLU A 201 2.51 -7.92 9.23
C GLU A 201 2.51 -6.95 10.41
N LEU A 202 3.69 -6.56 10.91
CA LEU A 202 3.82 -5.56 11.96
C LEU A 202 3.31 -4.19 11.51
N ALA A 203 3.61 -3.77 10.28
CA ALA A 203 3.11 -2.53 9.71
C ALA A 203 1.58 -2.51 9.60
N VAL A 204 0.97 -3.62 9.18
CA VAL A 204 -0.50 -3.76 9.14
C VAL A 204 -1.10 -3.63 10.53
N ARG A 205 -0.56 -4.33 11.53
CA ARG A 205 -1.04 -4.22 12.92
C ARG A 205 -0.84 -2.80 13.50
N ALA A 206 0.29 -2.16 13.17
CA ALA A 206 0.58 -0.80 13.60
C ALA A 206 -0.31 0.26 12.95
N SER A 207 -0.95 -0.05 11.80
CA SER A 207 -1.85 0.88 11.10
C SER A 207 -3.21 1.01 11.76
N VAL A 208 -3.60 0.08 12.62
CA VAL A 208 -4.86 0.15 13.38
C VAL A 208 -4.58 0.84 14.71
N LEU A 209 -5.20 1.98 14.89
CA LEU A 209 -5.09 2.75 16.13
C LEU A 209 -6.07 2.18 17.15
N ASP A 210 -5.58 1.87 18.33
CA ASP A 210 -6.45 1.49 19.43
C ASP A 210 -7.21 2.74 19.91
N PRO A 211 -8.54 2.66 20.11
CA PRO A 211 -9.36 3.82 20.50
C PRO A 211 -9.10 4.32 21.92
N GLY A 212 -7.91 4.12 22.47
CA GLY A 212 -7.49 4.49 23.82
C GLY A 212 -5.99 4.80 23.95
N SER A 213 -5.25 4.92 22.85
CA SER A 213 -3.82 5.24 22.87
C SER A 213 -3.54 6.72 22.62
#